data_d6b9bf9d2b43efd2dbbf73da076a0fad
#
_entry.id   d6b9bf9d2b43efd2dbbf73da076a0fad
#
_cell.length_a   1.000
_cell.length_b   1.000
_cell.length_c   1.000
_cell.angle_alpha   90.00
_cell.angle_beta   90.00
_cell.angle_gamma   90.00
#
_symmetry.space_group_name_H-M   'P 1'
#
loop_
_entity.id
_entity.type
_entity.pdbx_description
1 polymer ?
#
loop_
_entity_poly.entity_id
_entity_poly.type
_entity_poly.pdbx_seq_one_letter_code
_entity_poly.pdbx_strand_id
1 'polypeptide(L)'
;MINKLAPYAAGAAAVLALAAGALSAHAPAAQAFYWPPDPTPTPTPAPDPPAERNGVCEDGEVCFYYNSNYEGSVSDFPFSVEDYGTSQPGCYDFKGPGQGQGECIKNEAASVINRTDQPVTVYFNSGYRGTAQVIPAHSSANLGDTLKNDNASHLIGG
;
A
#
# COMPACT_ATOMS: atom_id res chain seq x y z
N MET A 1 38.45 73.73 -29.04
CA MET A 1 38.53 75.22 -29.12
C MET A 1 37.65 75.70 -27.93
N ILE A 2 38.36 76.30 -26.96
CA ILE A 2 38.14 77.66 -26.39
C ILE A 2 36.91 77.75 -25.53
N ASN A 3 37.10 77.66 -24.20
CA ASN A 3 37.20 78.79 -23.26
C ASN A 3 35.85 79.49 -22.99
N LYS A 4 35.39 79.76 -21.77
CA LYS A 4 35.93 80.62 -20.70
C LYS A 4 34.96 80.57 -19.50
N LEU A 5 35.42 80.34 -18.27
CA LEU A 5 35.67 81.27 -17.19
C LEU A 5 34.48 82.13 -16.68
N ALA A 6 34.17 81.85 -15.47
CA ALA A 6 33.78 82.50 -14.19
C ALA A 6 33.36 84.01 -14.23
N PRO A 7 32.83 84.66 -13.13
CA PRO A 7 33.26 84.55 -11.73
C PRO A 7 32.19 84.79 -10.65
N TYR A 8 32.66 84.53 -9.42
CA TYR A 8 32.39 85.07 -8.06
C TYR A 8 31.19 85.99 -7.77
N ALA A 9 30.53 85.71 -6.68
CA ALA A 9 30.21 86.73 -5.70
C ALA A 9 29.96 86.09 -4.29
N ALA A 10 30.64 86.67 -3.34
CA ALA A 10 30.59 86.34 -1.92
C ALA A 10 29.37 86.93 -1.24
N GLY A 11 28.92 86.35 -0.15
CA GLY A 11 27.90 86.95 0.65
C GLY A 11 27.56 86.18 1.94
N ALA A 12 28.16 86.63 3.04
CA ALA A 12 27.63 86.76 4.40
C ALA A 12 27.14 85.50 5.16
N ALA A 13 27.86 85.29 6.28
CA ALA A 13 27.52 84.41 7.37
C ALA A 13 26.26 84.82 8.12
N ALA A 14 25.43 83.82 8.47
CA ALA A 14 24.54 83.92 9.62
C ALA A 14 24.59 82.60 10.41
N VAL A 15 25.17 82.67 11.57
CA VAL A 15 25.19 81.61 12.58
C VAL A 15 23.80 81.53 13.23
N LEU A 16 23.07 80.47 13.01
CA LEU A 16 21.92 80.09 13.83
C LEU A 16 22.17 78.75 14.41
N ALA A 17 22.40 78.75 15.75
CA ALA A 17 22.39 77.55 16.56
C ALA A 17 20.99 76.96 16.59
N LEU A 18 20.83 75.74 16.09
CA LEU A 18 19.61 74.97 16.27
C LEU A 18 19.92 73.72 17.06
N ALA A 19 19.18 73.55 18.14
CA ALA A 19 19.20 72.47 19.09
C ALA A 19 19.07 71.11 18.38
N ALA A 20 19.95 70.19 18.75
CA ALA A 20 19.86 68.79 18.35
C ALA A 20 18.66 68.13 19.07
N GLY A 21 17.53 68.05 18.44
CA GLY A 21 16.46 67.14 18.81
C GLY A 21 16.77 65.76 18.27
N ALA A 22 17.18 64.86 19.13
CA ALA A 22 17.30 63.44 18.77
C ALA A 22 15.92 62.85 18.49
N LEU A 23 15.54 62.76 17.24
CA LEU A 23 14.40 61.96 16.81
C LEU A 23 14.86 60.47 16.88
N SER A 24 14.48 59.81 17.96
CA SER A 24 14.60 58.34 18.07
C SER A 24 13.59 57.71 17.08
N ALA A 25 14.07 57.34 15.92
CA ALA A 25 13.29 56.49 15.02
C ALA A 25 13.14 55.11 15.68
N HIS A 26 11.99 54.89 16.29
CA HIS A 26 11.61 53.55 16.69
C HIS A 26 11.18 52.83 15.40
N ALA A 27 12.04 51.95 14.89
CA ALA A 27 11.64 51.00 13.89
C ALA A 27 10.53 50.09 14.44
N PRO A 28 9.43 49.89 13.77
CA PRO A 28 8.45 48.92 14.22
C PRO A 28 9.10 47.55 14.25
N ALA A 29 9.01 46.87 15.39
CA ALA A 29 9.46 45.49 15.48
C ALA A 29 8.69 44.67 14.42
N ALA A 30 9.44 44.07 13.53
CA ALA A 30 8.88 43.12 12.55
C ALA A 30 8.23 41.98 13.37
N GLN A 31 6.91 41.92 13.33
CA GLN A 31 6.17 40.80 13.90
C GLN A 31 6.49 39.58 13.04
N ALA A 32 7.28 38.68 13.55
CA ALA A 32 7.46 37.39 12.92
C ALA A 32 6.11 36.66 12.94
N PHE A 33 5.53 36.46 11.76
CA PHE A 33 4.37 35.60 11.65
C PHE A 33 4.77 34.17 12.03
N TYR A 34 4.37 33.75 13.22
CA TYR A 34 4.53 32.38 13.67
C TYR A 34 3.47 31.54 12.92
N TRP A 35 3.92 30.81 11.89
CA TRP A 35 3.13 29.73 11.32
C TRP A 35 3.28 28.53 12.28
N PRO A 36 2.18 28.03 12.86
CA PRO A 36 2.27 26.76 13.59
C PRO A 36 2.76 25.69 12.60
N PRO A 37 3.65 24.78 13.02
CA PRO A 37 4.05 23.66 12.18
C PRO A 37 2.80 22.89 11.73
N ASP A 38 2.76 22.53 10.46
CA ASP A 38 1.70 21.68 9.93
C ASP A 38 1.54 20.46 10.85
N PRO A 39 0.29 20.09 11.18
CA PRO A 39 0.07 18.89 11.98
C PRO A 39 0.77 17.71 11.29
N THR A 40 1.68 17.06 12.00
CA THR A 40 2.34 15.85 11.52
C THR A 40 1.24 14.87 11.11
N PRO A 41 1.24 14.35 9.87
CA PRO A 41 0.24 13.39 9.47
C PRO A 41 0.24 12.22 10.45
N THR A 42 -0.90 11.95 11.05
CA THR A 42 -1.07 10.77 11.90
C THR A 42 -0.76 9.55 11.05
N PRO A 43 0.17 8.66 11.44
CA PRO A 43 0.42 7.45 10.69
C PRO A 43 -0.90 6.69 10.54
N THR A 44 -1.26 6.36 9.31
CA THR A 44 -2.39 5.47 9.05
C THR A 44 -2.09 4.14 9.73
N PRO A 45 -2.99 3.61 10.56
CA PRO A 45 -2.81 2.28 11.14
C PRO A 45 -2.50 1.29 10.03
N ALA A 46 -1.53 0.39 10.26
CA ALA A 46 -1.32 -0.74 9.36
C ALA A 46 -2.64 -1.53 9.26
N PRO A 47 -3.01 -2.04 8.07
CA PRO A 47 -4.16 -2.91 7.97
C PRO A 47 -4.00 -4.09 8.94
N ASP A 48 -5.09 -4.47 9.58
CA ASP A 48 -5.10 -5.66 10.42
C ASP A 48 -4.68 -6.88 9.59
N PRO A 49 -3.91 -7.82 10.17
CA PRO A 49 -3.59 -9.07 9.46
C PRO A 49 -4.88 -9.77 9.04
N PRO A 50 -4.91 -10.43 7.87
CA PRO A 50 -6.08 -11.16 7.41
C PRO A 50 -6.57 -12.14 8.48
N ALA A 51 -7.88 -12.23 8.66
CA ALA A 51 -8.47 -13.20 9.56
C ALA A 51 -8.24 -14.61 8.99
N GLU A 52 -7.64 -15.51 9.77
CA GLU A 52 -7.32 -16.85 9.30
C GLU A 52 -8.59 -17.62 8.89
N ARG A 53 -8.68 -17.95 7.60
CA ARG A 53 -9.67 -18.86 7.03
C ARG A 53 -11.13 -18.63 7.48
N ASN A 54 -11.63 -17.45 7.20
CA ASN A 54 -13.00 -17.04 7.56
C ASN A 54 -14.02 -17.24 6.43
N GLY A 55 -13.60 -17.62 5.24
CA GLY A 55 -14.45 -17.76 4.05
C GLY A 55 -14.68 -16.43 3.32
N VAL A 56 -13.86 -15.43 3.57
CA VAL A 56 -13.82 -14.14 2.87
C VAL A 56 -12.43 -13.97 2.29
N CYS A 57 -12.32 -13.52 1.05
CA CYS A 57 -11.03 -13.30 0.39
C CYS A 57 -10.52 -11.89 0.70
N GLU A 58 -9.59 -11.76 1.62
CA GLU A 58 -9.05 -10.49 2.10
C GLU A 58 -7.65 -10.20 1.51
N ASP A 59 -7.15 -8.99 1.71
CA ASP A 59 -5.78 -8.63 1.28
C ASP A 59 -4.75 -9.45 2.08
N GLY A 60 -3.73 -9.94 1.39
CA GLY A 60 -2.70 -10.80 1.97
C GLY A 60 -3.01 -12.29 1.90
N GLU A 61 -4.11 -12.70 1.28
CA GLU A 61 -4.53 -14.09 1.17
C GLU A 61 -4.47 -14.63 -0.25
N VAL A 62 -4.33 -15.95 -0.35
CA VAL A 62 -4.67 -16.71 -1.55
C VAL A 62 -6.01 -17.41 -1.34
N CYS A 63 -6.92 -17.25 -2.29
CA CYS A 63 -8.30 -17.67 -2.19
C CYS A 63 -8.63 -18.66 -3.31
N PHE A 64 -9.00 -19.86 -2.93
CA PHE A 64 -9.41 -20.91 -3.86
C PHE A 64 -10.93 -20.99 -3.91
N TYR A 65 -11.47 -21.12 -5.11
CA TYR A 65 -12.90 -21.20 -5.36
C TYR A 65 -13.29 -22.56 -5.92
N TYR A 66 -14.45 -23.06 -5.47
CA TYR A 66 -14.98 -24.33 -5.89
C TYR A 66 -15.23 -24.41 -7.39
N ASN A 67 -15.75 -23.35 -7.99
CA ASN A 67 -16.02 -23.26 -9.42
C ASN A 67 -14.99 -22.39 -10.16
N SER A 68 -14.95 -22.54 -11.48
CA SER A 68 -14.25 -21.61 -12.36
C SER A 68 -14.84 -20.20 -12.25
N ASN A 69 -14.07 -19.18 -12.70
CA ASN A 69 -14.47 -17.76 -12.71
C ASN A 69 -14.77 -17.20 -11.31
N TYR A 70 -14.12 -17.76 -10.30
CA TYR A 70 -14.19 -17.28 -8.90
C TYR A 70 -15.59 -17.39 -8.31
N GLU A 71 -16.31 -18.40 -8.72
CA GLU A 71 -17.68 -18.69 -8.27
C GLU A 71 -17.69 -19.84 -7.25
N GLY A 72 -18.83 -19.98 -6.56
CA GLY A 72 -19.01 -20.98 -5.51
C GLY A 72 -18.38 -20.58 -4.19
N SER A 73 -18.21 -21.55 -3.31
CA SER A 73 -17.61 -21.34 -1.99
C SER A 73 -16.11 -21.08 -2.11
N VAL A 74 -15.57 -20.30 -1.17
CA VAL A 74 -14.16 -19.92 -1.10
C VAL A 74 -13.47 -20.54 0.09
N SER A 75 -12.20 -20.91 -0.08
CA SER A 75 -11.24 -21.26 0.96
C SER A 75 -10.05 -20.32 0.87
N ASP A 76 -9.79 -19.58 1.92
CA ASP A 76 -8.84 -18.47 2.04
C ASP A 76 -7.65 -18.88 2.90
N PHE A 77 -6.43 -18.44 2.55
CA PHE A 77 -5.19 -18.80 3.23
C PHE A 77 -4.19 -17.65 3.26
N PRO A 78 -3.77 -17.17 4.45
CA PRO A 78 -2.66 -16.23 4.58
C PRO A 78 -1.28 -16.94 4.63
N PHE A 79 -1.23 -18.27 4.49
CA PHE A 79 -0.02 -19.10 4.60
C PHE A 79 0.00 -20.21 3.55
N SER A 80 1.20 -20.75 3.30
CA SER A 80 1.41 -21.92 2.43
C SER A 80 0.86 -23.20 3.08
N VAL A 81 0.32 -24.10 2.26
CA VAL A 81 -0.22 -25.39 2.72
C VAL A 81 0.43 -26.52 1.94
N GLU A 82 1.13 -27.41 2.66
CA GLU A 82 1.83 -28.55 2.08
C GLU A 82 0.87 -29.69 1.67
N ASP A 83 -0.24 -29.85 2.38
CA ASP A 83 -1.26 -30.86 2.07
C ASP A 83 -2.64 -30.37 2.53
N TYR A 84 -3.57 -30.29 1.60
CA TYR A 84 -4.94 -29.88 1.94
C TYR A 84 -5.73 -30.94 2.74
N GLY A 85 -5.22 -32.19 2.82
CA GLY A 85 -5.96 -33.28 3.43
C GLY A 85 -7.11 -33.80 2.55
N THR A 86 -7.63 -34.98 2.86
CA THR A 86 -8.58 -35.70 2.00
C THR A 86 -9.96 -35.92 2.61
N SER A 87 -10.12 -35.69 3.90
CA SER A 87 -11.38 -35.98 4.61
C SER A 87 -11.56 -35.14 5.87
N GLN A 88 -12.78 -34.78 6.16
CA GLN A 88 -13.14 -34.14 7.41
C GLN A 88 -12.93 -35.08 8.62
N PRO A 89 -12.53 -34.56 9.78
CA PRO A 89 -12.25 -33.16 10.09
C PRO A 89 -10.79 -32.71 9.79
N GLY A 90 -10.00 -33.53 9.14
CA GLY A 90 -8.57 -33.31 8.93
C GLY A 90 -8.20 -32.58 7.65
N CYS A 91 -9.15 -32.27 6.77
CA CYS A 91 -8.86 -31.52 5.56
C CYS A 91 -9.13 -30.02 5.75
N TYR A 92 -8.48 -29.20 4.90
CA TYR A 92 -8.90 -27.82 4.67
C TYR A 92 -10.16 -27.83 3.79
N ASP A 93 -11.14 -27.05 4.17
CA ASP A 93 -12.47 -27.00 3.56
C ASP A 93 -12.80 -25.63 2.96
N PHE A 94 -13.76 -25.60 2.06
CA PHE A 94 -14.38 -24.38 1.60
C PHE A 94 -15.30 -23.82 2.68
N LYS A 95 -15.06 -22.56 3.11
CA LYS A 95 -15.75 -21.94 4.24
C LYS A 95 -16.80 -20.91 3.83
N GLY A 96 -16.55 -20.20 2.75
CA GLY A 96 -17.48 -19.18 2.28
C GLY A 96 -18.82 -19.76 1.86
N PRO A 97 -19.88 -18.94 1.81
CA PRO A 97 -21.19 -19.40 1.33
C PRO A 97 -21.11 -19.75 -0.17
N GLY A 98 -21.87 -20.74 -0.59
CA GLY A 98 -22.00 -21.12 -1.99
C GLY A 98 -21.89 -22.62 -2.25
N GLN A 99 -21.84 -22.98 -3.53
CA GLN A 99 -21.64 -24.36 -3.95
C GLN A 99 -20.28 -24.86 -3.47
N GLY A 100 -20.21 -26.05 -2.90
CA GLY A 100 -18.99 -26.64 -2.36
C GLY A 100 -18.70 -26.27 -0.91
N GLN A 101 -19.54 -25.49 -0.22
CA GLN A 101 -19.31 -25.15 1.18
C GLN A 101 -19.25 -26.42 2.05
N GLY A 102 -18.15 -26.54 2.83
CA GLY A 102 -17.88 -27.69 3.68
C GLY A 102 -17.14 -28.83 2.98
N GLU A 103 -17.01 -28.82 1.66
CA GLU A 103 -16.21 -29.79 0.93
C GLU A 103 -14.72 -29.56 1.17
N CYS A 104 -13.91 -30.64 1.13
CA CYS A 104 -12.47 -30.50 1.19
C CYS A 104 -11.95 -29.82 -0.07
N ILE A 105 -10.97 -28.90 0.07
CA ILE A 105 -10.41 -28.18 -1.06
C ILE A 105 -9.54 -29.06 -1.97
N LYS A 106 -8.97 -30.16 -1.44
CA LYS A 106 -8.09 -31.06 -2.22
C LYS A 106 -8.88 -31.69 -3.35
N ASN A 107 -8.39 -31.48 -4.58
CA ASN A 107 -8.98 -31.96 -5.82
C ASN A 107 -10.39 -31.39 -6.14
N GLU A 108 -10.71 -30.23 -5.58
CA GLU A 108 -12.04 -29.64 -5.75
C GLU A 108 -11.99 -28.13 -6.13
N ALA A 109 -10.81 -27.50 -6.10
CA ALA A 109 -10.71 -26.11 -6.50
C ALA A 109 -10.56 -25.96 -8.02
N ALA A 110 -11.28 -24.98 -8.59
CA ALA A 110 -11.29 -24.71 -10.01
C ALA A 110 -10.73 -23.34 -10.41
N SER A 111 -10.66 -22.40 -9.49
CA SER A 111 -10.07 -21.08 -9.74
C SER A 111 -9.44 -20.51 -8.45
N VAL A 112 -8.58 -19.50 -8.64
CA VAL A 112 -7.79 -18.92 -7.56
C VAL A 112 -7.64 -17.42 -7.75
N ILE A 113 -7.72 -16.65 -6.65
CA ILE A 113 -7.33 -15.25 -6.55
C ILE A 113 -6.15 -15.16 -5.60
N ASN A 114 -5.05 -14.56 -6.05
CA ASN A 114 -3.91 -14.25 -5.24
C ASN A 114 -3.93 -12.76 -4.85
N ARG A 115 -4.24 -12.45 -3.60
CA ARG A 115 -4.22 -11.11 -3.03
C ARG A 115 -2.97 -10.85 -2.18
N THR A 116 -1.98 -11.74 -2.26
CA THR A 116 -0.70 -11.56 -1.59
C THR A 116 0.28 -10.74 -2.43
N ASP A 117 1.32 -10.21 -1.80
CA ASP A 117 2.43 -9.47 -2.46
C ASP A 117 3.44 -10.39 -3.14
N GLN A 118 3.22 -11.71 -3.12
CA GLN A 118 4.13 -12.71 -3.67
C GLN A 118 3.43 -13.62 -4.67
N PRO A 119 4.15 -14.24 -5.61
CA PRO A 119 3.56 -15.25 -6.46
C PRO A 119 3.12 -16.46 -5.62
N VAL A 120 2.06 -17.12 -6.04
CA VAL A 120 1.57 -18.36 -5.44
C VAL A 120 1.69 -19.47 -6.46
N THR A 121 2.31 -20.59 -6.07
CA THR A 121 2.41 -21.78 -6.90
C THR A 121 1.45 -22.84 -6.38
N VAL A 122 0.52 -23.28 -7.22
CA VAL A 122 -0.43 -24.35 -6.93
C VAL A 122 0.09 -25.65 -7.52
N TYR A 123 0.04 -26.75 -6.76
CA TYR A 123 0.63 -28.04 -7.15
C TYR A 123 -0.42 -29.15 -7.19
N PHE A 124 -0.20 -30.09 -8.11
CA PHE A 124 -1.00 -31.30 -8.29
C PHE A 124 -0.87 -32.26 -7.09
N ASN A 125 0.33 -32.41 -6.52
CA ASN A 125 0.58 -33.30 -5.40
C ASN A 125 0.81 -32.52 -4.09
N SER A 126 0.53 -33.17 -2.97
CA SER A 126 0.99 -32.72 -1.67
C SER A 126 2.52 -32.66 -1.61
N GLY A 127 3.06 -31.84 -0.71
CA GLY A 127 4.52 -31.63 -0.57
C GLY A 127 5.10 -30.74 -1.66
N TYR A 128 4.31 -29.84 -2.26
CA TYR A 128 4.74 -28.90 -3.30
C TYR A 128 5.37 -29.61 -4.50
N ARG A 129 4.71 -30.63 -5.01
CA ARG A 129 5.26 -31.51 -6.08
C ARG A 129 4.29 -31.69 -7.25
N GLY A 130 4.84 -32.20 -8.35
CA GLY A 130 4.09 -32.51 -9.55
C GLY A 130 3.90 -31.31 -10.47
N THR A 131 2.92 -31.40 -11.35
CA THR A 131 2.54 -30.28 -12.23
C THR A 131 2.13 -29.09 -11.39
N ALA A 132 2.51 -27.90 -11.83
CA ALA A 132 2.26 -26.68 -11.07
C ALA A 132 1.82 -25.53 -11.98
N GLN A 133 1.09 -24.58 -11.39
CA GLN A 133 0.70 -23.33 -12.02
C GLN A 133 1.07 -22.17 -11.08
N VAL A 134 1.75 -21.17 -11.62
CA VAL A 134 2.10 -19.94 -10.88
C VAL A 134 1.04 -18.89 -11.12
N ILE A 135 0.55 -18.32 -10.04
CA ILE A 135 -0.38 -17.19 -10.03
C ILE A 135 0.41 -15.96 -9.53
N PRO A 136 0.67 -14.97 -10.37
CA PRO A 136 1.41 -13.78 -9.95
C PRO A 136 0.76 -13.06 -8.77
N ALA A 137 1.52 -12.24 -8.05
CA ALA A 137 0.99 -11.37 -7.00
C ALA A 137 -0.16 -10.51 -7.53
N HIS A 138 -1.19 -10.29 -6.72
CA HIS A 138 -2.36 -9.46 -7.04
C HIS A 138 -3.06 -9.84 -8.36
N SER A 139 -3.09 -11.13 -8.68
CA SER A 139 -3.72 -11.63 -9.90
C SER A 139 -4.65 -12.81 -9.64
N SER A 140 -5.35 -13.24 -10.67
CA SER A 140 -6.30 -14.35 -10.57
C SER A 140 -6.28 -15.20 -11.84
N ALA A 141 -6.63 -16.48 -11.69
CA ALA A 141 -6.72 -17.40 -12.81
C ALA A 141 -7.70 -18.55 -12.56
N ASN A 142 -8.29 -19.08 -13.61
CA ASN A 142 -8.80 -20.44 -13.57
C ASN A 142 -7.61 -21.41 -13.51
N LEU A 143 -7.72 -22.46 -12.73
CA LEU A 143 -6.74 -23.55 -12.76
C LEU A 143 -6.83 -24.25 -14.11
N GLY A 144 -5.66 -24.55 -14.68
CA GLY A 144 -5.57 -25.29 -15.95
C GLY A 144 -6.06 -26.72 -15.81
N ASP A 145 -6.31 -27.37 -16.93
CA ASP A 145 -6.94 -28.71 -17.00
C ASP A 145 -6.26 -29.78 -16.14
N THR A 146 -4.95 -29.63 -15.86
CA THR A 146 -4.19 -30.57 -15.03
C THR A 146 -4.26 -30.29 -13.54
N LEU A 147 -4.80 -29.15 -13.13
CA LEU A 147 -4.87 -28.71 -11.75
C LEU A 147 -6.28 -28.41 -11.27
N LYS A 148 -7.19 -28.14 -12.22
CA LYS A 148 -8.60 -27.93 -11.94
C LYS A 148 -9.18 -29.24 -11.41
N ASN A 149 -9.67 -29.19 -10.15
CA ASN A 149 -10.18 -30.34 -9.41
C ASN A 149 -9.13 -31.46 -9.20
N ASP A 150 -7.83 -31.08 -9.27
CA ASP A 150 -6.69 -31.98 -9.05
C ASP A 150 -5.55 -31.29 -8.26
N ASN A 151 -5.87 -30.27 -7.51
CA ASN A 151 -4.96 -29.50 -6.69
C ASN A 151 -4.78 -30.10 -5.28
N ALA A 152 -3.56 -30.11 -4.75
CA ALA A 152 -3.29 -30.75 -3.44
C ALA A 152 -2.47 -29.91 -2.47
N SER A 153 -1.75 -28.91 -2.94
CA SER A 153 -0.93 -28.01 -2.09
C SER A 153 -0.70 -26.67 -2.78
N HIS A 154 -0.28 -25.66 -2.01
CA HIS A 154 0.18 -24.38 -2.57
C HIS A 154 1.29 -23.76 -1.73
N LEU A 155 2.18 -23.01 -2.41
CA LEU A 155 3.30 -22.30 -1.82
C LEU A 155 3.21 -20.82 -2.18
N ILE A 156 3.26 -19.96 -1.17
CA ILE A 156 3.35 -18.50 -1.32
C ILE A 156 4.84 -18.12 -1.32
N GLY A 157 5.28 -17.34 -2.32
CA GLY A 157 6.66 -16.88 -2.43
C GLY A 157 7.65 -17.95 -2.92
N GLY A 158 7.21 -18.94 -3.67
CA GLY A 158 8.01 -20.02 -4.23
C GLY A 158 8.39 -19.83 -5.70
#